data_88e6386c7d4a17d7488411d116197a72
#
_entry.id   88e6386c7d4a17d7488411d116197a72
#
_cell.length_a   1.000
_cell.length_b   1.000
_cell.length_c   1.000
_cell.angle_alpha   90.00
_cell.angle_beta   90.00
_cell.angle_gamma   90.00
#
_symmetry.space_group_name_H-M   'P 1'
#
loop_
_entity.id
_entity.type
_entity.pdbx_description
1 polymer ?
#
loop_
_entity_poly.entity_id
_entity_poly.type
_entity_poly.pdbx_seq_one_letter_code
_entity_poly.pdbx_strand_id
1 'polypeptide(L)'
;MFHDLRKFVAQRMMFTASEVYPNLYEASKIQSEEDVEFIKDLGIRFMVDLEGGFDPPMDFLYCYILWSIRDLPFLPDLDVLLSVCTFVSMEVSFKHKVLVHCSQGLNRSGLVCARAMTLMGISGPEAIKQIREKRPGALWNPVFADYIEGL
;
A
#
# COMPACT_ATOMS: atom_id res chain seq x y z
N MET A 1 22.21 18.40 -25.25
CA MET A 1 21.30 17.28 -25.55
C MET A 1 21.50 16.10 -24.60
N PHE A 2 22.71 15.71 -24.24
CA PHE A 2 22.94 14.61 -23.28
C PHE A 2 22.86 14.98 -21.78
N HIS A 3 22.77 16.26 -21.44
CA HIS A 3 22.65 16.74 -20.05
C HIS A 3 21.24 16.57 -19.50
N ASP A 4 20.21 16.55 -20.35
CA ASP A 4 18.83 16.37 -19.95
C ASP A 4 18.44 14.91 -19.68
N LEU A 5 19.05 13.98 -20.39
CA LEU A 5 18.83 12.54 -20.16
C LEU A 5 19.35 12.08 -18.79
N ARG A 6 20.41 12.70 -18.26
CA ARG A 6 20.91 12.41 -16.93
C ARG A 6 19.98 12.94 -15.81
N LYS A 7 19.30 14.06 -16.06
CA LYS A 7 18.29 14.57 -15.13
C LYS A 7 17.01 13.72 -15.16
N PHE A 8 16.65 13.17 -16.31
CA PHE A 8 15.50 12.28 -16.45
C PHE A 8 15.72 10.90 -15.80
N VAL A 9 16.94 10.38 -15.84
CA VAL A 9 17.33 9.13 -15.20
C VAL A 9 17.53 9.29 -13.70
N ALA A 10 17.75 10.52 -13.21
CA ALA A 10 17.96 10.81 -11.79
C ALA A 10 16.64 11.05 -11.00
N GLN A 11 15.50 11.14 -11.65
CA GLN A 11 14.19 11.09 -10.97
C GLN A 11 13.73 9.64 -10.79
N ARG A 12 14.54 8.84 -10.10
CA ARG A 12 14.02 7.62 -9.47
C ARG A 12 12.90 8.05 -8.53
N MET A 13 11.70 7.48 -8.73
CA MET A 13 10.65 7.61 -7.72
C MET A 13 11.23 7.15 -6.39
N MET A 14 11.40 8.08 -5.45
CA MET A 14 11.88 7.74 -4.12
C MET A 14 10.83 6.87 -3.43
N PHE A 15 11.30 5.86 -2.68
CA PHE A 15 10.43 5.12 -1.79
C PHE A 15 9.74 6.07 -0.81
N THR A 16 8.43 5.95 -0.70
CA THR A 16 7.63 6.71 0.24
C THR A 16 6.70 5.77 1.00
N ALA A 17 6.58 5.98 2.30
CA ALA A 17 5.65 5.26 3.15
C ALA A 17 4.93 6.25 4.06
N SER A 18 3.64 6.06 4.24
CA SER A 18 2.80 6.93 5.08
C SER A 18 1.93 6.07 5.99
N GLU A 19 1.89 6.42 7.27
CA GLU A 19 0.94 5.83 8.21
C GLU A 19 -0.44 6.42 7.95
N VAL A 20 -1.30 5.68 7.24
CA VAL A 20 -2.64 6.15 6.85
C VAL A 20 -3.70 5.89 7.91
N TYR A 21 -3.44 4.97 8.80
CA TYR A 21 -4.23 4.63 9.97
C TYR A 21 -3.25 4.09 11.03
N PRO A 22 -3.52 4.20 12.34
CA PRO A 22 -2.58 3.69 13.34
C PRO A 22 -2.12 2.26 13.06
N ASN A 23 -0.81 2.07 12.89
CA ASN A 23 -0.13 0.82 12.53
C ASN A 23 -0.36 0.30 11.10
N LEU A 24 -1.04 1.05 10.24
CA LEU A 24 -1.23 0.71 8.83
C LEU A 24 -0.49 1.69 7.94
N TYR A 25 0.48 1.18 7.19
CA TYR A 25 1.34 1.95 6.30
C TYR A 25 1.04 1.63 4.85
N GLU A 26 0.91 2.67 4.04
CA GLU A 26 0.79 2.58 2.59
C GLU A 26 2.08 3.07 1.96
N ALA A 27 2.63 2.32 1.01
CA ALA A 27 3.94 2.61 0.46
C ALA A 27 4.03 2.39 -1.05
N SER A 28 5.01 3.08 -1.64
CA SER A 28 5.46 2.86 -3.00
C SER A 28 6.38 1.63 -3.08
N LYS A 29 6.86 1.33 -4.30
CA LYS A 29 7.78 0.23 -4.57
C LYS A 29 9.05 0.32 -3.72
N ILE A 30 9.46 -0.81 -3.18
CA ILE A 30 10.72 -0.98 -2.46
C ILE A 30 11.82 -1.21 -3.49
N GLN A 31 12.88 -0.39 -3.48
CA GLN A 31 13.87 -0.37 -4.55
C GLN A 31 15.30 -0.64 -4.09
N SER A 32 15.60 -0.46 -2.81
CA SER A 32 16.97 -0.50 -2.30
C SER A 32 17.06 -1.13 -0.92
N GLU A 33 18.29 -1.48 -0.54
CA GLU A 33 18.57 -1.93 0.83
C GLU A 33 18.29 -0.83 1.87
N GLU A 34 18.45 0.44 1.49
CA GLU A 34 18.11 1.58 2.36
C GLU A 34 16.61 1.62 2.66
N ASP A 35 15.77 1.34 1.66
CA ASP A 35 14.32 1.21 1.85
C ASP A 35 13.98 0.08 2.83
N VAL A 36 14.66 -1.05 2.68
CA VAL A 36 14.51 -2.22 3.56
C VAL A 36 14.89 -1.89 5.00
N GLU A 37 16.01 -1.22 5.22
CA GLU A 37 16.43 -0.79 6.56
C GLU A 37 15.42 0.20 7.17
N PHE A 38 14.91 1.12 6.38
CA PHE A 38 13.87 2.05 6.83
C PHE A 38 12.61 1.30 7.29
N ILE A 39 12.15 0.31 6.52
CA ILE A 39 10.99 -0.52 6.86
C ILE A 39 11.25 -1.30 8.15
N LYS A 40 12.43 -1.87 8.29
CA LYS A 40 12.85 -2.60 9.49
C LYS A 40 12.84 -1.70 10.72
N ASP A 41 13.40 -0.50 10.60
CA ASP A 41 13.50 0.48 11.69
C ASP A 41 12.13 1.03 12.11
N LEU A 42 11.16 1.12 11.20
CA LEU A 42 9.78 1.43 11.54
C LEU A 42 9.11 0.36 12.42
N GLY A 43 9.66 -0.83 12.47
CA GLY A 43 9.06 -1.95 13.18
C GLY A 43 8.03 -2.74 12.37
N ILE A 44 8.02 -2.58 11.05
CA ILE A 44 7.16 -3.38 10.16
C ILE A 44 7.59 -4.84 10.22
N ARG A 45 6.64 -5.74 10.43
CA ARG A 45 6.87 -7.20 10.47
C ARG A 45 5.88 -7.97 9.61
N PHE A 46 4.89 -7.30 9.06
CA PHE A 46 3.85 -7.84 8.18
C PHE A 46 3.77 -6.98 6.93
N MET A 47 3.77 -7.62 5.76
CA MET A 47 3.77 -6.90 4.49
C MET A 47 2.83 -7.54 3.47
N VAL A 48 2.18 -6.68 2.69
CA VAL A 48 1.39 -7.06 1.52
C VAL A 48 1.99 -6.38 0.30
N ASP A 49 2.45 -7.18 -0.65
CA ASP A 49 2.97 -6.74 -1.95
C ASP A 49 1.91 -6.96 -3.02
N LEU A 50 1.43 -5.87 -3.61
CA LEU A 50 0.41 -5.89 -4.66
C LEU A 50 0.98 -5.68 -6.07
N GLU A 51 2.28 -5.46 -6.18
CA GLU A 51 2.91 -5.14 -7.46
C GLU A 51 3.25 -6.39 -8.27
N GLY A 52 3.75 -7.43 -7.62
CA GLY A 52 4.13 -8.68 -8.27
C GLY A 52 5.55 -8.73 -8.79
N GLY A 53 6.39 -7.75 -8.46
CA GLY A 53 7.84 -7.81 -8.65
C GLY A 53 8.51 -8.56 -7.48
N PHE A 54 9.83 -8.74 -7.60
CA PHE A 54 10.60 -9.26 -6.48
C PHE A 54 11.07 -8.11 -5.60
N ASP A 55 10.60 -8.07 -4.37
CA ASP A 55 11.17 -7.20 -3.36
C ASP A 55 12.55 -7.70 -2.92
N PRO A 56 13.44 -6.81 -2.43
CA PRO A 56 14.65 -7.26 -1.77
C PRO A 56 14.32 -8.18 -0.60
N PRO A 57 15.22 -9.13 -0.24
CA PRO A 57 15.00 -10.02 0.89
C PRO A 57 14.79 -9.24 2.20
N MET A 58 13.78 -9.64 2.96
CA MET A 58 13.42 -9.05 4.25
C MET A 58 13.18 -10.15 5.29
N ASP A 59 14.24 -10.64 5.87
CA ASP A 59 14.23 -11.76 6.82
C ASP A 59 13.62 -11.40 8.19
N PHE A 60 13.44 -10.11 8.47
CA PHE A 60 12.78 -9.64 9.69
C PHE A 60 11.25 -9.73 9.64
N LEU A 61 10.65 -9.96 8.47
CA LEU A 61 9.20 -10.10 8.35
C LEU A 61 8.72 -11.43 8.92
N TYR A 62 7.61 -11.39 9.65
CA TYR A 62 6.91 -12.59 10.12
C TYR A 62 5.98 -13.15 9.06
N CYS A 63 5.40 -12.28 8.22
CA CYS A 63 4.52 -12.68 7.14
C CYS A 63 4.66 -11.73 5.96
N TYR A 64 4.76 -12.31 4.78
CA TYR A 64 4.80 -11.60 3.52
C TYR A 64 3.75 -12.20 2.59
N ILE A 65 2.79 -11.37 2.17
CA ILE A 65 1.75 -11.76 1.23
C ILE A 65 2.06 -11.12 -0.11
N LEU A 66 2.25 -11.93 -1.14
CA LEU A 66 2.34 -11.48 -2.51
C LEU A 66 1.01 -11.76 -3.21
N TRP A 67 0.32 -10.70 -3.59
CA TRP A 67 -0.90 -10.76 -4.39
C TRP A 67 -0.84 -9.72 -5.49
N SER A 68 -0.36 -10.13 -6.66
CA SER A 68 -0.22 -9.22 -7.79
C SER A 68 -1.59 -8.87 -8.37
N ILE A 69 -1.96 -7.61 -8.28
CA ILE A 69 -3.15 -7.06 -8.93
C ILE A 69 -2.75 -5.94 -9.88
N ARG A 70 -3.62 -5.64 -10.84
CA ARG A 70 -3.39 -4.58 -11.82
C ARG A 70 -4.13 -3.31 -11.44
N ASP A 71 -3.51 -2.18 -11.72
CA ASP A 71 -4.16 -0.87 -11.61
C ASP A 71 -4.91 -0.58 -12.93
N LEU A 72 -6.07 -1.19 -13.06
CA LEU A 72 -6.95 -1.12 -14.23
C LEU A 72 -8.35 -0.66 -13.78
N PRO A 73 -9.22 -0.22 -14.72
CA PRO A 73 -10.60 0.17 -14.40
C PRO A 73 -11.50 -1.05 -14.14
N PHE A 74 -11.00 -2.03 -13.40
CA PHE A 74 -11.71 -3.24 -12.97
C PHE A 74 -11.34 -3.57 -11.54
N LEU A 75 -12.30 -4.07 -10.77
CA LEU A 75 -12.02 -4.60 -9.43
C LEU A 75 -11.27 -5.94 -9.55
N PRO A 76 -10.33 -6.20 -8.63
CA PRO A 76 -9.75 -7.54 -8.50
C PRO A 76 -10.79 -8.52 -7.97
N ASP A 77 -10.41 -9.79 -7.83
CA ASP A 77 -11.24 -10.79 -7.16
C ASP A 77 -11.62 -10.31 -5.76
N LEU A 78 -12.91 -10.13 -5.52
CA LEU A 78 -13.42 -9.55 -4.27
C LEU A 78 -13.31 -10.50 -3.08
N ASP A 79 -13.33 -11.81 -3.29
CA ASP A 79 -13.14 -12.78 -2.21
C ASP A 79 -11.69 -12.78 -1.75
N VAL A 80 -10.74 -12.69 -2.68
CA VAL A 80 -9.32 -12.55 -2.35
C VAL A 80 -9.06 -11.21 -1.68
N LEU A 81 -9.64 -10.13 -2.20
CA LEU A 81 -9.53 -8.80 -1.58
C LEU A 81 -10.01 -8.84 -0.13
N LEU A 82 -11.17 -9.45 0.12
CA LEU A 82 -11.70 -9.58 1.47
C LEU A 82 -10.76 -10.39 2.38
N SER A 83 -10.19 -11.48 1.88
CA SER A 83 -9.26 -12.31 2.65
C SER A 83 -7.99 -11.55 3.03
N VAL A 84 -7.38 -10.85 2.07
CA VAL A 84 -6.18 -10.04 2.31
C VAL A 84 -6.48 -8.90 3.29
N CYS A 85 -7.58 -8.18 3.08
CA CYS A 85 -7.96 -7.06 3.95
C CYS A 85 -8.37 -7.52 5.36
N THR A 86 -8.97 -8.71 5.49
CA THR A 86 -9.26 -9.31 6.80
C THR A 86 -7.96 -9.58 7.55
N PHE A 87 -6.95 -10.16 6.90
CA PHE A 87 -5.63 -10.34 7.50
C PHE A 87 -5.04 -9.01 7.96
N VAL A 88 -5.02 -8.00 7.09
CA VAL A 88 -4.47 -6.67 7.40
C VAL A 88 -5.21 -6.06 8.61
N SER A 89 -6.53 -6.07 8.59
CA SER A 89 -7.33 -5.49 9.67
C SER A 89 -7.12 -6.20 11.01
N MET A 90 -6.96 -7.51 11.00
CA MET A 90 -6.67 -8.29 12.20
C MET A 90 -5.30 -7.92 12.78
N GLU A 91 -4.26 -7.91 11.95
CA GLU A 91 -2.90 -7.60 12.41
C GLU A 91 -2.82 -6.17 12.96
N VAL A 92 -3.42 -5.20 12.28
CA VAL A 92 -3.52 -3.81 12.74
C VAL A 92 -4.27 -3.72 14.07
N SER A 93 -5.35 -4.47 14.22
CA SER A 93 -6.13 -4.52 15.48
C SER A 93 -5.33 -5.09 16.64
N PHE A 94 -4.41 -6.01 16.38
CA PHE A 94 -3.45 -6.51 17.37
C PHE A 94 -2.27 -5.55 17.61
N LYS A 95 -2.30 -4.37 17.02
CA LYS A 95 -1.25 -3.35 17.10
C LYS A 95 0.07 -3.77 16.45
N HIS A 96 0.02 -4.67 15.51
CA HIS A 96 1.15 -4.97 14.63
C HIS A 96 1.20 -3.93 13.51
N LYS A 97 2.41 -3.55 13.14
CA LYS A 97 2.61 -2.62 12.02
C LYS A 97 2.63 -3.39 10.71
N VAL A 98 1.69 -3.06 9.84
CA VAL A 98 1.51 -3.67 8.52
C VAL A 98 1.82 -2.64 7.45
N LEU A 99 2.61 -3.03 6.45
CA LEU A 99 2.89 -2.21 5.28
C LEU A 99 2.25 -2.85 4.05
N VAL A 100 1.48 -2.06 3.31
CA VAL A 100 0.88 -2.43 2.04
C VAL A 100 1.49 -1.59 0.94
N HIS A 101 2.13 -2.22 -0.04
CA HIS A 101 2.75 -1.47 -1.13
C HIS A 101 2.30 -1.94 -2.51
N CYS A 102 2.37 -1.02 -3.45
CA CYS A 102 2.28 -1.27 -4.87
C CYS A 102 3.39 -0.49 -5.59
N SER A 103 3.23 -0.09 -6.83
CA SER A 103 4.26 0.67 -7.54
C SER A 103 4.37 2.12 -7.03
N GLN A 104 3.30 2.90 -7.15
CA GLN A 104 3.26 4.30 -6.72
C GLN A 104 2.81 4.49 -5.27
N GLY A 105 2.19 3.48 -4.68
CA GLY A 105 1.60 3.58 -3.35
C GLY A 105 0.36 4.48 -3.32
N LEU A 106 -0.49 4.44 -4.34
CA LEU A 106 -1.66 5.29 -4.47
C LEU A 106 -2.97 4.53 -4.68
N ASN A 107 -3.07 3.67 -5.70
CA ASN A 107 -4.33 3.03 -6.06
C ASN A 107 -4.51 1.62 -5.50
N ARG A 108 -3.67 0.68 -5.89
CA ARG A 108 -3.79 -0.72 -5.44
C ARG A 108 -3.60 -0.84 -3.93
N SER A 109 -2.57 -0.21 -3.41
CA SER A 109 -2.33 -0.14 -1.97
C SER A 109 -3.43 0.64 -1.25
N GLY A 110 -3.92 1.73 -1.85
CA GLY A 110 -5.05 2.49 -1.33
C GLY A 110 -6.33 1.68 -1.23
N LEU A 111 -6.61 0.84 -2.23
CA LEU A 111 -7.76 -0.07 -2.22
C LEU A 111 -7.70 -1.04 -1.02
N VAL A 112 -6.57 -1.68 -0.82
CA VAL A 112 -6.39 -2.64 0.28
C VAL A 112 -6.43 -1.93 1.64
N CYS A 113 -5.72 -0.81 1.80
CA CYS A 113 -5.73 -0.04 3.04
C CYS A 113 -7.14 0.46 3.38
N ALA A 114 -7.85 1.05 2.42
CA ALA A 114 -9.19 1.56 2.64
C ALA A 114 -10.18 0.44 2.99
N ARG A 115 -10.11 -0.69 2.26
CA ARG A 115 -10.99 -1.83 2.56
C ARG A 115 -10.71 -2.41 3.96
N ALA A 116 -9.45 -2.52 4.35
CA ALA A 116 -9.09 -2.93 5.70
C ALA A 116 -9.65 -1.97 6.75
N MET A 117 -9.57 -0.66 6.51
CA MET A 117 -10.13 0.36 7.40
C MET A 117 -11.66 0.21 7.53
N THR A 118 -12.37 -0.11 6.44
CA THR A 118 -13.81 -0.35 6.52
C THR A 118 -14.16 -1.58 7.36
N LEU A 119 -13.32 -2.61 7.34
CA LEU A 119 -13.47 -3.78 8.22
C LEU A 119 -13.22 -3.45 9.70
N MET A 120 -12.51 -2.36 9.98
CA MET A 120 -12.30 -1.85 11.35
C MET A 120 -13.36 -0.81 11.78
N GLY A 121 -14.42 -0.62 10.99
CA GLY A 121 -15.55 0.23 11.34
C GLY A 121 -15.48 1.67 10.82
N ILE A 122 -14.49 2.00 9.99
CA ILE A 122 -14.41 3.30 9.30
C ILE A 122 -15.32 3.26 8.08
N SER A 123 -16.14 4.31 7.85
CA SER A 123 -16.93 4.37 6.62
C SER A 123 -16.04 4.51 5.39
N GLY A 124 -16.52 4.04 4.23
CA GLY A 124 -15.76 4.15 2.99
C GLY A 124 -15.33 5.57 2.65
N PRO A 125 -16.24 6.56 2.67
CA PRO A 125 -15.87 7.97 2.45
C PRO A 125 -14.82 8.50 3.43
N GLU A 126 -14.92 8.15 4.71
CA GLU A 126 -13.95 8.57 5.72
C GLU A 126 -12.58 7.90 5.53
N ALA A 127 -12.56 6.62 5.16
CA ALA A 127 -11.32 5.91 4.85
C ALA A 127 -10.58 6.58 3.68
N ILE A 128 -11.29 6.91 2.60
CA ILE A 128 -10.73 7.64 1.45
C ILE A 128 -10.16 8.99 1.89
N LYS A 129 -10.90 9.74 2.69
CA LYS A 129 -10.48 11.04 3.19
C LYS A 129 -9.19 10.95 4.01
N GLN A 130 -9.13 10.03 4.97
CA GLN A 130 -7.94 9.84 5.83
C GLN A 130 -6.71 9.43 5.01
N ILE A 131 -6.88 8.52 4.05
CA ILE A 131 -5.77 8.10 3.18
C ILE A 131 -5.28 9.28 2.33
N ARG A 132 -6.17 10.04 1.71
CA ARG A 132 -5.81 11.19 0.87
C ARG A 132 -5.15 12.33 1.64
N GLU A 133 -5.45 12.49 2.92
CA GLU A 133 -4.76 13.46 3.78
C GLU A 133 -3.29 13.10 3.98
N LYS A 134 -2.97 11.81 4.07
CA LYS A 134 -1.61 11.32 4.25
C LYS A 134 -0.87 11.08 2.94
N ARG A 135 -1.60 10.69 1.91
CA ARG A 135 -1.08 10.41 0.55
C ARG A 135 -1.93 11.13 -0.49
N PRO A 136 -1.65 12.42 -0.73
CA PRO A 136 -2.35 13.19 -1.77
C PRO A 136 -2.30 12.46 -3.12
N GLY A 137 -3.44 12.35 -3.79
CA GLY A 137 -3.58 11.61 -5.04
C GLY A 137 -3.92 10.12 -4.89
N ALA A 138 -4.00 9.59 -3.67
CA ALA A 138 -4.41 8.21 -3.45
C ALA A 138 -5.83 7.94 -3.95
N LEU A 139 -6.06 6.71 -4.42
CA LEU A 139 -7.38 6.28 -4.92
C LEU A 139 -7.92 7.19 -6.05
N TRP A 140 -7.04 7.60 -6.95
CA TRP A 140 -7.46 8.32 -8.17
C TRP A 140 -8.09 7.38 -9.21
N ASN A 141 -7.90 6.06 -9.11
CA ASN A 141 -8.63 5.08 -9.91
C ASN A 141 -10.11 5.11 -9.51
N PRO A 142 -11.03 5.58 -10.37
CA PRO A 142 -12.41 5.83 -9.96
C PRO A 142 -13.15 4.54 -9.63
N VAL A 143 -12.79 3.41 -10.24
CA VAL A 143 -13.42 2.11 -9.95
C VAL A 143 -13.10 1.68 -8.51
N PHE A 144 -11.85 1.87 -8.07
CA PHE A 144 -11.43 1.56 -6.70
C PHE A 144 -12.09 2.52 -5.69
N ALA A 145 -12.07 3.81 -5.99
CA ALA A 145 -12.67 4.82 -5.12
C ALA A 145 -14.18 4.60 -4.97
N ASP A 146 -14.90 4.37 -6.06
CA ASP A 146 -16.36 4.15 -6.04
C ASP A 146 -16.73 2.89 -5.25
N TYR A 147 -15.95 1.82 -5.40
CA TYR A 147 -16.15 0.60 -4.61
C TYR A 147 -16.02 0.86 -3.10
N ILE A 148 -14.98 1.56 -2.69
CA ILE A 148 -14.77 1.91 -1.27
C ILE A 148 -15.85 2.87 -0.78
N GLU A 149 -16.21 3.87 -1.58
CA GLU A 149 -17.21 4.88 -1.19
C GLU A 149 -18.58 4.26 -0.90
N GLY A 150 -18.92 3.16 -1.55
CA GLY A 150 -20.15 2.39 -1.32
C GLY A 150 -20.17 1.56 -0.04
N LEU A 151 -19.09 1.51 0.70
CA LEU A 151 -18.95 0.77 1.96
C LEU A 151 -19.18 1.71 3.18
#